data_4cdcb6b44ac6b9ca0159b26b8691e43e
#
_entry.id   4cdcb6b44ac6b9ca0159b26b8691e43e
#
_cell.length_a   1.000
_cell.length_b   1.000
_cell.length_c   1.000
_cell.angle_alpha   90.00
_cell.angle_beta   90.00
_cell.angle_gamma   90.00
#
_symmetry.space_group_name_H-M   'P 1'
#
loop_
_entity.id
_entity.type
_entity.pdbx_description
1 polymer ?
#
loop_
_entity_poly.entity_id
_entity_poly.type
_entity_poly.pdbx_seq_one_letter_code
_entity_poly.pdbx_strand_id
1 'polypeptide(L)'
;MKLSIIIVSYNVRSYLEQCLQSVQKALEGIEGEVWVVDNNSQDDSVEVLRRDYPWVRLIANTENMGFARANNLAIRQSQSDYVLLLNPDTVVEEPTLRGVLDFMDAHPEAGGAGVMMHNADGTLAPESRRGLPTPWVAGLKMFGFTKRYYMSHLPWDQPGRIDVISGAFCFLRRKALDQVGLLDEDFFMYGEDIDLSYRLLKGGWQNWYLPYEITHFKGRSTRKTDFRYVHIFYQAMLIFFRKHYSHLSFLYAIPVKMAIYFRAFIALTDILRKKLHL
;
A
#
# COMPACT_ATOMS: atom_id res chain seq x y z
N MET A 1 10.63 -18.77 10.69
CA MET A 1 10.26 -18.15 9.38
C MET A 1 10.73 -16.72 9.36
N LYS A 2 11.52 -16.33 8.37
CA LYS A 2 12.08 -14.96 8.30
C LYS A 2 11.11 -13.95 7.72
N LEU A 3 10.41 -14.31 6.63
CA LEU A 3 9.54 -13.41 5.88
C LEU A 3 8.21 -14.08 5.51
N SER A 4 7.10 -13.38 5.74
CA SER A 4 5.78 -13.71 5.17
C SER A 4 5.39 -12.64 4.16
N ILE A 5 5.19 -13.04 2.90
CA ILE A 5 4.70 -12.16 1.83
C ILE A 5 3.20 -12.36 1.70
N ILE A 6 2.44 -11.28 1.78
CA ILE A 6 0.97 -11.28 1.73
C ILE A 6 0.52 -10.51 0.52
N ILE A 7 -0.24 -11.15 -0.35
CA ILE A 7 -0.76 -10.62 -1.60
C ILE A 7 -2.29 -10.72 -1.57
N VAL A 8 -2.97 -9.58 -1.59
CA VAL A 8 -4.44 -9.53 -1.71
C VAL A 8 -4.82 -9.39 -3.17
N SER A 9 -5.58 -10.34 -3.70
CA SER A 9 -5.98 -10.40 -5.10
C SER A 9 -7.49 -10.20 -5.28
N TYR A 10 -7.88 -9.47 -6.34
CA TYR A 10 -9.27 -9.33 -6.76
C TYR A 10 -9.36 -9.07 -8.28
N ASN A 11 -9.79 -10.09 -9.05
CA ASN A 11 -10.00 -10.03 -10.51
C ASN A 11 -8.76 -9.55 -11.30
N VAL A 12 -7.57 -10.07 -11.00
CA VAL A 12 -6.29 -9.67 -11.63
C VAL A 12 -5.36 -10.86 -11.91
N ARG A 13 -5.92 -12.00 -12.27
CA ARG A 13 -5.20 -13.27 -12.47
C ARG A 13 -3.85 -13.11 -13.18
N SER A 14 -3.81 -12.55 -14.39
CA SER A 14 -2.60 -12.49 -15.18
C SER A 14 -1.46 -11.69 -14.53
N TYR A 15 -1.80 -10.65 -13.76
CA TYR A 15 -0.83 -9.88 -12.99
C TYR A 15 -0.37 -10.64 -11.75
N LEU A 16 -1.29 -11.32 -11.07
CA LEU A 16 -0.98 -12.16 -9.92
C LEU A 16 0.02 -13.27 -10.28
N GLU A 17 -0.16 -13.91 -11.44
CA GLU A 17 0.79 -14.94 -11.93
C GLU A 17 2.18 -14.35 -12.16
N GLN A 18 2.30 -13.18 -12.80
CA GLN A 18 3.57 -12.47 -13.00
C GLN A 18 4.21 -12.08 -11.65
N CYS A 19 3.41 -11.58 -10.73
CA CYS A 19 3.86 -11.24 -9.37
C CYS A 19 4.43 -12.47 -8.67
N LEU A 20 3.69 -13.59 -8.65
CA LEU A 20 4.12 -14.83 -8.00
C LEU A 20 5.40 -15.39 -8.59
N GLN A 21 5.57 -15.36 -9.92
CA GLN A 21 6.79 -15.79 -10.60
C GLN A 21 7.99 -14.92 -10.19
N SER A 22 7.83 -13.61 -10.10
CA SER A 22 8.90 -12.71 -9.64
C SER A 22 9.23 -12.89 -8.16
N VAL A 23 8.21 -13.07 -7.32
CA VAL A 23 8.37 -13.35 -5.89
C VAL A 23 9.10 -14.68 -5.66
N GLN A 24 8.77 -15.72 -6.42
CA GLN A 24 9.43 -17.02 -6.30
C GLN A 24 10.93 -16.91 -6.52
N LYS A 25 11.36 -16.16 -7.56
CA LYS A 25 12.78 -15.91 -7.85
C LYS A 25 13.43 -15.07 -6.75
N ALA A 26 12.79 -13.96 -6.34
CA ALA A 26 13.31 -13.06 -5.33
C ALA A 26 13.42 -13.71 -3.94
N LEU A 27 12.65 -14.79 -3.67
CA LEU A 27 12.71 -15.57 -2.43
C LEU A 27 13.83 -16.62 -2.41
N GLU A 28 14.55 -16.85 -3.51
CA GLU A 28 15.62 -17.85 -3.52
C GLU A 28 16.66 -17.59 -2.42
N GLY A 29 16.89 -18.60 -1.60
CA GLY A 29 17.80 -18.52 -0.44
C GLY A 29 17.27 -17.70 0.75
N ILE A 30 15.99 -17.32 0.76
CA ILE A 30 15.32 -16.67 1.88
C ILE A 30 14.30 -17.64 2.49
N GLU A 31 14.35 -17.83 3.80
CA GLU A 31 13.34 -18.60 4.54
C GLU A 31 12.03 -17.80 4.59
N GLY A 32 11.15 -18.02 3.63
CA GLY A 32 9.92 -17.26 3.46
C GLY A 32 8.71 -18.12 3.10
N GLU A 33 7.53 -17.56 3.30
CA GLU A 33 6.24 -18.11 2.87
C GLU A 33 5.45 -17.05 2.11
N VAL A 34 4.57 -17.49 1.22
CA VAL A 34 3.70 -16.61 0.45
C VAL A 34 2.25 -16.95 0.72
N TRP A 35 1.49 -15.93 1.10
CA TRP A 35 0.05 -15.97 1.29
C TRP A 35 -0.63 -15.20 0.16
N VAL A 36 -1.62 -15.81 -0.47
CA VAL A 36 -2.54 -15.10 -1.36
C VAL A 36 -3.92 -15.10 -0.72
N VAL A 37 -4.46 -13.90 -0.51
CA VAL A 37 -5.84 -13.73 -0.05
C VAL A 37 -6.67 -13.28 -1.24
N ASP A 38 -7.45 -14.20 -1.79
CA ASP A 38 -8.38 -13.91 -2.86
C ASP A 38 -9.67 -13.30 -2.29
N ASN A 39 -9.98 -12.09 -2.71
CA ASN A 39 -11.12 -11.31 -2.21
C ASN A 39 -12.41 -11.58 -3.00
N ASN A 40 -12.74 -12.85 -3.25
CA ASN A 40 -13.89 -13.28 -4.04
C ASN A 40 -13.77 -12.87 -5.52
N SER A 41 -12.66 -13.22 -6.16
CA SER A 41 -12.48 -13.02 -7.60
C SER A 41 -13.52 -13.81 -8.41
N GLN A 42 -13.92 -13.23 -9.53
CA GLN A 42 -14.88 -13.86 -10.47
C GLN A 42 -14.15 -14.40 -11.71
N ASP A 43 -12.84 -14.21 -11.77
CA ASP A 43 -11.95 -14.88 -12.73
C ASP A 43 -11.49 -16.23 -12.15
N ASP A 44 -10.73 -16.99 -12.90
CA ASP A 44 -10.24 -18.33 -12.50
C ASP A 44 -8.99 -18.29 -11.60
N SER A 45 -8.71 -17.15 -10.92
CA SER A 45 -7.54 -16.98 -10.04
C SER A 45 -7.42 -18.09 -9.00
N VAL A 46 -8.51 -18.42 -8.30
CA VAL A 46 -8.50 -19.43 -7.23
C VAL A 46 -8.19 -20.83 -7.76
N GLU A 47 -8.74 -21.18 -8.91
CA GLU A 47 -8.53 -22.49 -9.55
C GLU A 47 -7.07 -22.63 -10.00
N VAL A 48 -6.53 -21.60 -10.64
CA VAL A 48 -5.13 -21.55 -11.08
C VAL A 48 -4.17 -21.62 -9.90
N LEU A 49 -4.42 -20.88 -8.84
CA LEU A 49 -3.59 -20.92 -7.62
C LEU A 49 -3.52 -22.32 -7.03
N ARG A 50 -4.64 -23.04 -6.93
CA ARG A 50 -4.69 -24.40 -6.37
C ARG A 50 -3.97 -25.42 -7.26
N ARG A 51 -4.05 -25.25 -8.59
CA ARG A 51 -3.46 -26.17 -9.55
C ARG A 51 -1.96 -25.93 -9.74
N ASP A 52 -1.56 -24.68 -9.98
CA ASP A 52 -0.23 -24.32 -10.52
C ASP A 52 0.72 -23.75 -9.46
N TYR A 53 0.19 -23.28 -8.31
CA TYR A 53 0.97 -22.64 -7.24
C TYR A 53 0.77 -23.32 -5.86
N PRO A 54 1.02 -24.67 -5.75
CA PRO A 54 0.75 -25.41 -4.50
C PRO A 54 1.64 -24.97 -3.32
N TRP A 55 2.70 -24.21 -3.59
CA TRP A 55 3.58 -23.62 -2.58
C TRP A 55 3.03 -22.36 -1.92
N VAL A 56 1.95 -21.78 -2.49
CA VAL A 56 1.26 -20.60 -1.95
C VAL A 56 0.19 -21.04 -0.95
N ARG A 57 0.13 -20.34 0.18
CA ARG A 57 -0.96 -20.48 1.16
C ARG A 57 -2.14 -19.63 0.71
N LEU A 58 -3.20 -20.26 0.26
CA LEU A 58 -4.39 -19.59 -0.28
C LEU A 58 -5.48 -19.44 0.79
N ILE A 59 -5.97 -18.21 0.96
CA ILE A 59 -7.22 -17.88 1.65
C ILE A 59 -8.19 -17.38 0.58
N ALA A 60 -9.25 -18.13 0.29
CA ALA A 60 -10.30 -17.73 -0.65
C ALA A 60 -11.52 -17.23 0.13
N ASN A 61 -11.76 -15.93 0.08
CA ASN A 61 -12.88 -15.28 0.74
C ASN A 61 -14.17 -15.45 -0.07
N THR A 62 -15.32 -15.47 0.59
CA THR A 62 -16.65 -15.52 -0.03
C THR A 62 -17.19 -14.14 -0.39
N GLU A 63 -16.54 -13.07 0.04
CA GLU A 63 -16.87 -11.68 -0.26
C GLU A 63 -15.61 -10.81 -0.36
N ASN A 64 -15.69 -9.67 -1.05
CA ASN A 64 -14.61 -8.68 -1.06
C ASN A 64 -14.66 -7.83 0.20
N MET A 65 -13.85 -8.17 1.18
CA MET A 65 -13.77 -7.47 2.47
C MET A 65 -12.83 -6.26 2.50
N GLY A 66 -12.27 -5.88 1.35
CA GLY A 66 -11.32 -4.77 1.22
C GLY A 66 -9.87 -5.16 1.52
N PHE A 67 -8.97 -4.19 1.39
CA PHE A 67 -7.52 -4.45 1.46
C PHE A 67 -7.04 -4.69 2.90
N ALA A 68 -7.46 -3.85 3.85
CA ALA A 68 -6.98 -3.92 5.23
C ALA A 68 -7.38 -5.25 5.90
N ARG A 69 -8.67 -5.62 5.84
CA ARG A 69 -9.17 -6.86 6.46
C ARG A 69 -8.55 -8.09 5.83
N ALA A 70 -8.43 -8.12 4.49
CA ALA A 70 -7.86 -9.25 3.79
C ALA A 70 -6.39 -9.47 4.17
N ASN A 71 -5.57 -8.41 4.20
CA ASN A 71 -4.19 -8.51 4.68
C ASN A 71 -4.13 -9.00 6.13
N ASN A 72 -4.96 -8.46 7.01
CA ASN A 72 -4.98 -8.82 8.42
C ASN A 72 -5.28 -10.31 8.65
N LEU A 73 -6.11 -10.94 7.81
CA LEU A 73 -6.38 -12.39 7.88
C LEU A 73 -5.10 -13.21 7.75
N ALA A 74 -4.26 -12.89 6.77
CA ALA A 74 -3.01 -13.60 6.55
C ALA A 74 -1.95 -13.21 7.58
N ILE A 75 -1.86 -11.91 7.97
CA ILE A 75 -0.93 -11.47 9.02
C ILE A 75 -1.14 -12.24 10.33
N ARG A 76 -2.41 -12.42 10.73
CA ARG A 76 -2.74 -13.15 11.97
C ARG A 76 -2.37 -14.64 11.94
N GLN A 77 -2.33 -15.24 10.75
CA GLN A 77 -1.96 -16.65 10.57
C GLN A 77 -0.45 -16.85 10.36
N SER A 78 0.27 -15.80 9.96
CA SER A 78 1.71 -15.84 9.73
C SER A 78 2.51 -15.61 11.02
N GLN A 79 3.71 -16.24 11.11
CA GLN A 79 4.59 -16.17 12.29
C GLN A 79 6.04 -15.88 11.87
N SER A 80 6.25 -14.84 11.10
CA SER A 80 7.57 -14.44 10.62
C SER A 80 8.08 -13.19 11.33
N ASP A 81 9.41 -12.98 11.31
CA ASP A 81 10.05 -11.77 11.83
C ASP A 81 9.64 -10.52 11.07
N TYR A 82 9.37 -10.69 9.76
CA TYR A 82 8.96 -9.63 8.85
C TYR A 82 7.73 -10.01 8.03
N VAL A 83 6.93 -9.02 7.72
CA VAL A 83 5.76 -9.13 6.86
C VAL A 83 5.92 -8.17 5.69
N LEU A 84 5.75 -8.66 4.47
CA LEU A 84 5.64 -7.84 3.28
C LEU A 84 4.20 -7.84 2.78
N LEU A 85 3.55 -6.68 2.77
CA LEU A 85 2.32 -6.47 2.02
C LEU A 85 2.70 -6.10 0.59
N LEU A 86 2.22 -6.86 -0.38
CA LEU A 86 2.58 -6.72 -1.78
C LEU A 86 1.34 -6.69 -2.67
N ASN A 87 1.24 -5.71 -3.56
CA ASN A 87 0.15 -5.69 -4.52
C ASN A 87 0.30 -6.79 -5.58
N PRO A 88 -0.80 -7.39 -6.06
CA PRO A 88 -0.79 -8.47 -7.05
C PRO A 88 -0.35 -8.01 -8.45
N ASP A 89 -0.33 -6.68 -8.71
CA ASP A 89 0.10 -6.07 -9.97
C ASP A 89 1.52 -5.48 -9.87
N THR A 90 2.40 -6.16 -9.14
CA THR A 90 3.83 -5.81 -9.01
C THR A 90 4.73 -6.91 -9.56
N VAL A 91 5.89 -6.51 -10.04
CA VAL A 91 7.02 -7.40 -10.36
C VAL A 91 8.20 -6.99 -9.49
N VAL A 92 8.72 -7.93 -8.72
CA VAL A 92 9.82 -7.72 -7.76
C VAL A 92 11.14 -8.13 -8.41
N GLU A 93 12.13 -7.23 -8.42
CA GLU A 93 13.47 -7.56 -8.90
C GLU A 93 14.18 -8.50 -7.92
N GLU A 94 14.99 -9.44 -8.44
CA GLU A 94 15.63 -10.50 -7.65
C GLU A 94 16.37 -10.01 -6.41
N PRO A 95 17.20 -8.93 -6.44
CA PRO A 95 17.95 -8.49 -5.27
C PRO A 95 17.08 -7.77 -4.22
N THR A 96 15.83 -7.41 -4.55
CA THR A 96 15.02 -6.52 -3.73
C THR A 96 14.70 -7.09 -2.35
N LEU A 97 14.21 -8.33 -2.29
CA LEU A 97 13.84 -8.93 -1.00
C LEU A 97 15.06 -9.13 -0.08
N ARG A 98 16.18 -9.60 -0.64
CA ARG A 98 17.42 -9.80 0.11
C ARG A 98 17.95 -8.47 0.64
N GLY A 99 18.04 -7.46 -0.22
CA GLY A 99 18.57 -6.16 0.17
C GLY A 99 17.71 -5.45 1.23
N VAL A 100 16.38 -5.55 1.12
CA VAL A 100 15.47 -5.00 2.16
C VAL A 100 15.63 -5.76 3.47
N LEU A 101 15.73 -7.09 3.47
CA LEU A 101 15.96 -7.89 4.66
C LEU A 101 17.26 -7.51 5.35
N ASP A 102 18.37 -7.44 4.61
CA ASP A 102 19.69 -7.11 5.14
C ASP A 102 19.69 -5.69 5.75
N PHE A 103 19.03 -4.74 5.10
CA PHE A 103 18.85 -3.41 5.66
C PHE A 103 18.05 -3.43 6.96
N MET A 104 16.91 -4.12 6.97
CA MET A 104 16.05 -4.20 8.16
C MET A 104 16.74 -4.90 9.33
N ASP A 105 17.57 -5.92 9.07
CA ASP A 105 18.35 -6.59 10.11
C ASP A 105 19.44 -5.68 10.68
N ALA A 106 20.08 -4.86 9.85
CA ALA A 106 21.10 -3.88 10.27
C ALA A 106 20.50 -2.65 10.99
N HIS A 107 19.19 -2.37 10.84
CA HIS A 107 18.53 -1.19 11.38
C HIS A 107 17.35 -1.58 12.31
N PRO A 108 17.61 -1.92 13.57
CA PRO A 108 16.56 -2.37 14.51
C PRO A 108 15.51 -1.31 14.83
N GLU A 109 15.81 -0.03 14.60
CA GLU A 109 14.88 1.09 14.74
C GLU A 109 13.90 1.22 13.56
N ALA A 110 14.16 0.53 12.43
CA ALA A 110 13.27 0.53 11.28
C ALA A 110 12.02 -0.30 11.56
N GLY A 111 10.86 0.35 11.60
CA GLY A 111 9.55 -0.30 11.72
C GLY A 111 9.05 -0.84 10.38
N GLY A 112 9.42 -0.18 9.28
CA GLY A 112 9.11 -0.64 7.94
C GLY A 112 9.90 0.08 6.85
N ALA A 113 9.86 -0.50 5.64
CA ALA A 113 10.52 0.02 4.46
C ALA A 113 9.66 -0.12 3.21
N GLY A 114 9.73 0.89 2.35
CA GLY A 114 9.27 0.85 0.96
C GLY A 114 10.46 0.92 0.02
N VAL A 115 10.21 0.67 -1.26
CA VAL A 115 11.26 0.61 -2.28
C VAL A 115 10.96 1.55 -3.45
N MET A 116 11.92 1.69 -4.36
CA MET A 116 11.75 2.41 -5.61
C MET A 116 10.75 1.67 -6.50
N MET A 117 9.72 2.40 -6.92
CA MET A 117 8.69 1.86 -7.81
C MET A 117 8.80 2.48 -9.19
N HIS A 118 8.78 1.63 -10.21
CA HIS A 118 8.63 2.02 -11.59
C HIS A 118 7.16 1.83 -12.04
N ASN A 119 6.67 2.75 -12.85
CA ASN A 119 5.43 2.58 -13.57
C ASN A 119 5.64 1.58 -14.73
N ALA A 120 4.55 1.09 -15.34
CA ALA A 120 4.60 0.19 -16.49
C ALA A 120 5.39 0.74 -17.71
N ASP A 121 5.53 2.05 -17.83
CA ASP A 121 6.30 2.74 -18.86
C ASP A 121 7.77 2.98 -18.49
N GLY A 122 8.23 2.43 -17.37
CA GLY A 122 9.59 2.59 -16.85
C GLY A 122 9.86 3.91 -16.10
N THR A 123 8.90 4.84 -16.04
CA THR A 123 9.08 6.08 -15.29
C THR A 123 9.02 5.84 -13.78
N LEU A 124 9.77 6.65 -13.03
CA LEU A 124 9.76 6.57 -11.57
C LEU A 124 8.42 7.01 -10.98
N ALA A 125 7.89 6.23 -10.07
CA ALA A 125 6.67 6.54 -9.36
C ALA A 125 6.95 7.42 -8.14
N PRO A 126 6.50 8.69 -8.10
CA PRO A 126 6.83 9.62 -7.01
C PRO A 126 6.30 9.15 -5.65
N GLU A 127 5.27 8.30 -5.62
CA GLU A 127 4.73 7.71 -4.39
C GLU A 127 5.64 6.67 -3.72
N SER A 128 6.78 6.34 -4.29
CA SER A 128 7.85 5.58 -3.62
C SER A 128 8.34 6.27 -2.35
N ARG A 129 8.26 7.59 -2.30
CA ARG A 129 8.70 8.43 -1.19
C ARG A 129 7.60 9.42 -0.85
N ARG A 130 6.90 9.19 0.25
CA ARG A 130 5.76 10.04 0.64
C ARG A 130 5.95 10.62 2.04
N GLY A 131 5.62 11.91 2.16
CA GLY A 131 5.38 12.58 3.42
C GLY A 131 3.95 12.39 3.91
N LEU A 132 3.71 12.60 5.20
CA LEU A 132 2.38 12.56 5.78
C LEU A 132 1.48 13.64 5.16
N PRO A 133 0.25 13.28 4.76
CA PRO A 133 -0.75 14.24 4.31
C PRO A 133 -1.36 15.00 5.49
N THR A 134 -0.52 15.76 6.24
CA THR A 134 -1.06 16.69 7.24
C THR A 134 -2.01 17.66 6.56
N PRO A 135 -2.96 18.31 7.28
CA PRO A 135 -3.87 19.29 6.68
C PRO A 135 -3.15 20.34 5.84
N TRP A 136 -1.97 20.80 6.29
CA TRP A 136 -1.14 21.76 5.58
C TRP A 136 -0.53 21.17 4.28
N VAL A 137 0.09 19.98 4.37
CA VAL A 137 0.70 19.30 3.20
C VAL A 137 -0.37 18.92 2.17
N ALA A 138 -1.53 18.45 2.63
CA ALA A 138 -2.66 18.14 1.77
C ALA A 138 -3.20 19.41 1.08
N GLY A 139 -3.32 20.52 1.83
CA GLY A 139 -3.69 21.82 1.29
C GLY A 139 -2.71 22.29 0.19
N LEU A 140 -1.43 22.29 0.47
CA LEU A 140 -0.40 22.66 -0.52
C LEU A 140 -0.47 21.79 -1.79
N LYS A 141 -0.66 20.47 -1.63
CA LYS A 141 -0.83 19.55 -2.77
C LYS A 141 -2.04 19.90 -3.63
N MET A 142 -3.14 20.35 -3.05
CA MET A 142 -4.33 20.80 -3.80
C MET A 142 -4.03 21.98 -4.74
N PHE A 143 -3.08 22.84 -4.39
CA PHE A 143 -2.60 23.96 -5.20
C PHE A 143 -1.39 23.61 -6.10
N GLY A 144 -1.05 22.33 -6.24
CA GLY A 144 0.05 21.87 -7.10
C GLY A 144 1.43 21.84 -6.45
N PHE A 145 1.57 22.25 -5.18
CA PHE A 145 2.83 22.18 -4.45
C PHE A 145 3.09 20.78 -3.89
N THR A 146 3.61 19.88 -4.73
CA THR A 146 3.72 18.44 -4.41
C THR A 146 5.05 18.03 -3.78
N LYS A 147 6.07 18.90 -3.79
CA LYS A 147 7.45 18.58 -3.36
C LYS A 147 7.53 18.00 -1.94
N ARG A 148 6.77 18.57 -0.99
CA ARG A 148 6.72 18.09 0.40
C ARG A 148 6.04 16.74 0.50
N TYR A 149 4.93 16.56 -0.23
CA TYR A 149 4.18 15.30 -0.20
C TYR A 149 4.97 14.14 -0.80
N TYR A 150 5.73 14.36 -1.88
CA TYR A 150 6.56 13.34 -2.51
C TYR A 150 8.01 13.35 -2.03
N MET A 151 8.32 14.10 -0.99
CA MET A 151 9.66 14.20 -0.39
C MET A 151 10.76 14.31 -1.45
N SER A 152 10.55 15.20 -2.44
CA SER A 152 11.40 15.33 -3.64
C SER A 152 12.84 15.79 -3.36
N HIS A 153 13.15 16.10 -2.10
CA HIS A 153 14.49 16.41 -1.63
C HIS A 153 15.36 15.16 -1.41
N LEU A 154 14.73 13.98 -1.28
CA LEU A 154 15.47 12.73 -1.11
C LEU A 154 16.02 12.25 -2.46
N PRO A 155 17.28 11.79 -2.53
CA PRO A 155 17.81 11.16 -3.72
C PRO A 155 17.14 9.83 -4.00
N TRP A 156 17.16 9.37 -5.27
CA TRP A 156 16.57 8.10 -5.65
C TRP A 156 17.48 6.90 -5.41
N ASP A 157 18.77 7.13 -5.40
CA ASP A 157 19.84 6.13 -5.35
C ASP A 157 20.37 5.83 -3.94
N GLN A 158 19.77 6.45 -2.91
CA GLN A 158 20.20 6.29 -1.52
C GLN A 158 19.02 5.99 -0.59
N PRO A 159 19.24 5.20 0.48
CA PRO A 159 18.25 5.05 1.54
C PRO A 159 17.89 6.41 2.17
N GLY A 160 16.62 6.58 2.49
CA GLY A 160 16.14 7.82 3.11
C GLY A 160 14.96 7.57 4.04
N ARG A 161 14.85 8.40 5.09
CA ARG A 161 13.66 8.36 5.96
C ARG A 161 12.48 8.99 5.24
N ILE A 162 11.36 8.29 5.26
CA ILE A 162 10.09 8.74 4.70
C ILE A 162 9.01 8.70 5.77
N ASP A 163 7.91 9.41 5.56
CA ASP A 163 6.81 9.34 6.52
C ASP A 163 5.86 8.18 6.21
N VAL A 164 5.59 7.92 4.92
CA VAL A 164 4.56 6.96 4.50
C VAL A 164 5.15 5.93 3.54
N ILE A 165 5.04 4.67 3.92
CA ILE A 165 5.38 3.51 3.09
C ILE A 165 4.19 3.22 2.17
N SER A 166 4.44 2.93 0.90
CA SER A 166 3.38 2.59 -0.06
C SER A 166 2.84 1.17 0.17
N GLY A 167 1.50 1.02 0.19
CA GLY A 167 0.87 -0.29 0.27
C GLY A 167 1.17 -1.23 -0.92
N ALA A 168 1.74 -0.71 -2.02
CA ALA A 168 2.14 -1.54 -3.15
C ALA A 168 3.34 -2.46 -2.81
N PHE A 169 4.25 -1.98 -1.96
CA PHE A 169 5.35 -2.75 -1.35
C PHE A 169 5.57 -2.17 0.05
N CYS A 170 5.02 -2.83 1.06
CA CYS A 170 5.10 -2.37 2.46
C CYS A 170 5.76 -3.46 3.30
N PHE A 171 7.07 -3.36 3.48
CA PHE A 171 7.86 -4.28 4.26
C PHE A 171 7.87 -3.85 5.73
N LEU A 172 7.46 -4.71 6.64
CA LEU A 172 7.15 -4.37 8.03
C LEU A 172 7.86 -5.31 9.01
N ARG A 173 8.37 -4.77 10.09
CA ARG A 173 8.87 -5.54 11.22
C ARG A 173 7.72 -6.05 12.07
N ARG A 174 7.66 -7.36 12.34
CA ARG A 174 6.61 -7.97 13.16
C ARG A 174 6.48 -7.29 14.53
N LYS A 175 7.60 -7.08 15.22
CA LYS A 175 7.62 -6.40 16.53
C LYS A 175 7.00 -5.00 16.49
N ALA A 176 7.15 -4.29 15.37
CA ALA A 176 6.53 -2.99 15.20
C ALA A 176 5.02 -3.12 15.03
N LEU A 177 4.55 -4.08 14.21
CA LEU A 177 3.12 -4.39 14.07
C LEU A 177 2.49 -4.81 15.41
N ASP A 178 3.17 -5.65 16.20
CA ASP A 178 2.67 -6.09 17.50
C ASP A 178 2.50 -4.92 18.48
N GLN A 179 3.36 -3.90 18.37
CA GLN A 179 3.29 -2.70 19.21
C GLN A 179 2.20 -1.72 18.75
N VAL A 180 2.09 -1.44 17.45
CA VAL A 180 1.21 -0.38 16.96
C VAL A 180 -0.13 -0.88 16.43
N GLY A 181 -0.30 -2.20 16.34
CA GLY A 181 -1.46 -2.87 15.76
C GLY A 181 -1.36 -3.04 14.24
N LEU A 182 -2.21 -3.90 13.71
CA LEU A 182 -2.29 -4.24 12.29
C LEU A 182 -2.91 -3.09 11.45
N LEU A 183 -3.23 -3.36 10.18
CA LEU A 183 -3.96 -2.41 9.34
C LEU A 183 -5.33 -2.09 9.97
N ASP A 184 -5.72 -0.83 9.92
CA ASP A 184 -7.00 -0.39 10.46
C ASP A 184 -8.15 -0.79 9.51
N GLU A 185 -9.05 -1.62 9.99
CA GLU A 185 -10.13 -2.25 9.21
C GLU A 185 -11.32 -1.31 8.91
N ASP A 186 -11.32 -0.08 9.43
CA ASP A 186 -12.26 0.96 9.01
C ASP A 186 -11.96 1.44 7.57
N PHE A 187 -10.73 1.25 7.09
CA PHE A 187 -10.35 1.52 5.70
C PHE A 187 -10.67 0.31 4.83
N PHE A 188 -11.61 0.47 3.91
CA PHE A 188 -11.88 -0.58 2.92
C PHE A 188 -10.69 -0.71 1.94
N MET A 189 -10.20 0.41 1.44
CA MET A 189 -9.06 0.55 0.55
C MET A 189 -8.61 2.01 0.53
N TYR A 190 -7.30 2.24 0.39
CA TYR A 190 -6.64 3.55 0.49
C TYR A 190 -6.64 4.14 1.90
N GLY A 191 -5.51 4.68 2.30
CA GLY A 191 -5.33 5.34 3.58
C GLY A 191 -4.89 4.43 4.72
N GLU A 192 -5.10 3.12 4.62
CA GLU A 192 -4.61 2.12 5.59
C GLU A 192 -3.07 2.12 5.69
N ASP A 193 -2.39 2.36 4.56
CA ASP A 193 -0.93 2.47 4.50
C ASP A 193 -0.43 3.77 5.15
N ILE A 194 -1.16 4.87 4.96
CA ILE A 194 -0.88 6.15 5.60
C ILE A 194 -1.12 6.05 7.11
N ASP A 195 -2.22 5.43 7.53
CA ASP A 195 -2.58 5.23 8.92
C ASP A 195 -1.54 4.38 9.65
N LEU A 196 -1.18 3.21 9.08
CA LEU A 196 -0.17 2.33 9.66
C LEU A 196 1.18 3.03 9.76
N SER A 197 1.62 3.69 8.68
CA SER A 197 2.88 4.44 8.66
C SER A 197 2.92 5.53 9.72
N TYR A 198 1.81 6.24 9.93
CA TYR A 198 1.68 7.28 10.96
C TYR A 198 1.73 6.68 12.37
N ARG A 199 1.09 5.52 12.60
CA ARG A 199 1.16 4.81 13.90
C ARG A 199 2.56 4.29 14.18
N LEU A 200 3.29 3.81 13.18
CA LEU A 200 4.70 3.41 13.31
C LEU A 200 5.55 4.60 13.80
N LEU A 201 5.45 5.75 13.15
CA LEU A 201 6.17 6.97 13.55
C LEU A 201 5.80 7.41 14.97
N LYS A 202 4.53 7.38 15.33
CA LYS A 202 4.06 7.69 16.71
C LYS A 202 4.54 6.68 17.74
N GLY A 203 4.72 5.43 17.36
CA GLY A 203 5.27 4.36 18.19
C GLY A 203 6.79 4.43 18.38
N GLY A 204 7.45 5.44 17.80
CA GLY A 204 8.91 5.65 17.87
C GLY A 204 9.70 4.89 16.81
N TRP A 205 9.04 4.22 15.87
CA TRP A 205 9.67 3.55 14.75
C TRP A 205 10.02 4.52 13.62
N GLN A 206 10.95 4.10 12.74
CA GLN A 206 11.34 4.82 11.56
C GLN A 206 10.80 4.10 10.31
N ASN A 207 10.27 4.88 9.36
CA ASN A 207 9.89 4.41 8.04
C ASN A 207 10.98 4.79 7.04
N TRP A 208 11.36 3.84 6.18
CA TRP A 208 12.47 4.01 5.26
C TRP A 208 12.06 3.82 3.80
N TYR A 209 12.70 4.56 2.93
CA TYR A 209 12.78 4.32 1.49
C TYR A 209 14.13 3.67 1.19
N LEU A 210 14.14 2.61 0.39
CA LEU A 210 15.33 1.91 -0.05
C LEU A 210 15.41 1.90 -1.59
N PRO A 211 16.60 2.05 -2.20
CA PRO A 211 16.77 2.13 -3.64
C PRO A 211 16.81 0.73 -4.32
N TYR A 212 16.02 -0.22 -3.82
CA TYR A 212 15.72 -1.47 -4.51
C TYR A 212 14.46 -1.30 -5.34
N GLU A 213 14.27 -2.11 -6.37
CA GLU A 213 13.31 -1.82 -7.43
C GLU A 213 12.17 -2.82 -7.52
N ILE A 214 10.98 -2.30 -7.82
CA ILE A 214 9.84 -3.07 -8.29
C ILE A 214 9.18 -2.33 -9.46
N THR A 215 8.51 -3.07 -10.34
CA THR A 215 7.58 -2.50 -11.32
C THR A 215 6.15 -2.64 -10.80
N HIS A 216 5.36 -1.55 -10.81
CA HIS A 216 3.97 -1.54 -10.38
C HIS A 216 3.04 -1.09 -11.52
N PHE A 217 2.23 -2.02 -12.05
CA PHE A 217 1.38 -1.79 -13.22
C PHE A 217 0.15 -0.93 -12.97
N LYS A 218 -0.15 -0.61 -11.76
CA LYS A 218 -1.20 0.30 -11.24
C LYS A 218 -2.59 0.23 -11.87
N GLY A 219 -3.60 0.17 -11.02
CA GLY A 219 -4.99 0.39 -11.43
C GLY A 219 -5.60 -0.77 -12.21
N ARG A 220 -5.03 -1.97 -12.10
CA ARG A 220 -5.57 -3.16 -12.77
C ARG A 220 -6.76 -3.74 -12.01
N SER A 221 -6.76 -3.65 -10.70
CA SER A 221 -7.88 -4.04 -9.83
C SER A 221 -8.93 -2.92 -9.62
N THR A 222 -8.62 -1.66 -9.94
CA THR A 222 -9.53 -0.52 -9.68
C THR A 222 -9.47 0.53 -10.77
N ARG A 223 -10.62 0.83 -11.40
CA ARG A 223 -10.71 1.90 -12.41
C ARG A 223 -10.93 3.26 -11.73
N LYS A 224 -9.97 4.18 -11.86
CA LYS A 224 -10.04 5.55 -11.31
C LYS A 224 -11.23 6.39 -11.84
N THR A 225 -11.90 5.93 -12.89
CA THR A 225 -13.07 6.57 -13.50
C THR A 225 -14.39 6.08 -12.93
N ASP A 226 -14.35 5.25 -11.87
CA ASP A 226 -15.55 4.74 -11.22
C ASP A 226 -15.96 5.66 -10.05
N PHE A 227 -17.27 5.93 -9.91
CA PHE A 227 -17.85 6.63 -8.76
C PHE A 227 -17.51 5.94 -7.43
N ARG A 228 -17.46 4.60 -7.43
CA ARG A 228 -17.08 3.80 -6.27
C ARG A 228 -15.65 4.14 -5.81
N TYR A 229 -14.71 4.29 -6.76
CA TYR A 229 -13.34 4.72 -6.45
C TYR A 229 -13.32 6.07 -5.73
N VAL A 230 -14.02 7.07 -6.29
CA VAL A 230 -14.09 8.42 -5.70
C VAL A 230 -14.65 8.36 -4.27
N HIS A 231 -15.75 7.63 -4.10
CA HIS A 231 -16.38 7.48 -2.78
C HIS A 231 -15.42 6.86 -1.75
N ILE A 232 -14.80 5.71 -2.07
CA ILE A 232 -13.89 5.00 -1.16
C ILE A 232 -12.68 5.88 -0.84
N PHE A 233 -12.06 6.51 -1.85
CA PHE A 233 -10.88 7.35 -1.67
C PHE A 233 -11.13 8.56 -0.76
N TYR A 234 -12.23 9.29 -0.97
CA TYR A 234 -12.54 10.45 -0.12
C TYR A 234 -13.07 10.05 1.25
N GLN A 235 -13.75 8.94 1.37
CA GLN A 235 -14.09 8.35 2.67
C GLN A 235 -12.83 8.02 3.48
N ALA A 236 -11.83 7.41 2.86
CA ALA A 236 -10.55 7.12 3.52
C ALA A 236 -9.88 8.40 4.06
N MET A 237 -9.89 9.49 3.29
CA MET A 237 -9.39 10.79 3.76
C MET A 237 -10.15 11.30 4.99
N LEU A 238 -11.48 11.17 5.01
CA LEU A 238 -12.30 11.60 6.15
C LEU A 238 -12.07 10.72 7.40
N ILE A 239 -11.90 9.39 7.20
CA ILE A 239 -11.56 8.45 8.28
C ILE A 239 -10.21 8.85 8.90
N PHE A 240 -9.17 9.02 8.07
CA PHE A 240 -7.84 9.41 8.52
C PHE A 240 -7.87 10.75 9.28
N PHE A 241 -8.55 11.76 8.74
CA PHE A 241 -8.69 13.05 9.40
C PHE A 241 -9.42 12.93 10.74
N ARG A 242 -10.51 12.18 10.79
CA ARG A 242 -11.27 11.97 12.03
C ARG A 242 -10.44 11.28 13.10
N LYS A 243 -9.65 10.27 12.73
CA LYS A 243 -8.84 9.50 13.70
C LYS A 243 -7.64 10.27 14.23
N HIS A 244 -6.98 11.04 13.40
CA HIS A 244 -5.70 11.63 13.76
C HIS A 244 -5.71 13.14 13.98
N TYR A 245 -6.73 13.84 13.48
CA TYR A 245 -6.80 15.30 13.52
C TYR A 245 -8.12 15.84 14.09
N SER A 246 -8.95 15.01 14.72
CA SER A 246 -10.22 15.44 15.34
C SER A 246 -10.05 16.44 16.50
N HIS A 247 -8.86 16.45 17.11
CA HIS A 247 -8.48 17.40 18.16
C HIS A 247 -8.20 18.82 17.64
N LEU A 248 -8.06 19.00 16.33
CA LEU A 248 -7.96 20.33 15.75
C LEU A 248 -9.27 21.07 16.00
N SER A 249 -9.14 22.36 16.40
CA SER A 249 -10.30 23.18 16.74
C SER A 249 -11.35 23.14 15.62
N PHE A 250 -12.61 23.32 15.99
CA PHE A 250 -13.76 23.43 15.09
C PHE A 250 -13.47 24.33 13.87
N LEU A 251 -12.69 25.42 14.07
CA LEU A 251 -12.29 26.36 13.03
C LEU A 251 -11.46 25.73 11.90
N TYR A 252 -10.68 24.68 12.18
CA TYR A 252 -9.88 23.98 11.16
C TYR A 252 -10.58 22.74 10.61
N ALA A 253 -11.39 22.06 11.41
CA ALA A 253 -12.05 20.83 11.00
C ALA A 253 -13.06 21.05 9.87
N ILE A 254 -13.83 22.14 9.92
CA ILE A 254 -14.82 22.46 8.88
C ILE A 254 -14.17 22.77 7.53
N PRO A 255 -13.22 23.71 7.41
CA PRO A 255 -12.55 23.98 6.14
C PRO A 255 -11.91 22.74 5.49
N VAL A 256 -11.27 21.87 6.29
CA VAL A 256 -10.66 20.64 5.76
C VAL A 256 -11.72 19.69 5.21
N LYS A 257 -12.82 19.46 5.95
CA LYS A 257 -13.92 18.63 5.45
C LYS A 257 -14.55 19.21 4.19
N MET A 258 -14.81 20.52 4.17
CA MET A 258 -15.33 21.19 2.98
C MET A 258 -14.42 21.04 1.77
N ALA A 259 -13.11 21.17 1.94
CA ALA A 259 -12.13 20.96 0.88
C ALA A 259 -12.17 19.52 0.34
N ILE A 260 -12.28 18.52 1.22
CA ILE A 260 -12.42 17.10 0.82
C ILE A 260 -13.68 16.89 -0.02
N TYR A 261 -14.85 17.37 0.46
CA TYR A 261 -16.12 17.25 -0.27
C TYR A 261 -16.12 18.01 -1.60
N PHE A 262 -15.53 19.21 -1.64
CA PHE A 262 -15.40 19.98 -2.87
C PHE A 262 -14.56 19.26 -3.92
N ARG A 263 -13.43 18.66 -3.53
CA ARG A 263 -12.59 17.86 -4.44
C ARG A 263 -13.30 16.58 -4.90
N ALA A 264 -14.05 15.92 -4.01
CA ALA A 264 -14.88 14.79 -4.38
C ALA A 264 -15.93 15.18 -5.44
N PHE A 265 -16.59 16.33 -5.27
CA PHE A 265 -17.54 16.87 -6.22
C PHE A 265 -16.90 17.13 -7.59
N ILE A 266 -15.72 17.79 -7.64
CA ILE A 266 -14.98 18.00 -8.90
C ILE A 266 -14.66 16.66 -9.56
N ALA A 267 -14.14 15.67 -8.82
CA ALA A 267 -13.80 14.36 -9.38
C ALA A 267 -15.05 13.64 -9.96
N LEU A 268 -16.20 13.77 -9.31
CA LEU A 268 -17.46 13.21 -9.81
C LEU A 268 -17.95 13.92 -11.08
N THR A 269 -17.84 15.24 -11.15
CA THR A 269 -18.22 16.01 -12.36
C THR A 269 -17.32 15.69 -13.54
N ASP A 270 -16.02 15.48 -13.32
CA ASP A 270 -15.09 15.07 -14.38
C ASP A 270 -15.42 13.68 -14.93
N ILE A 271 -15.81 12.74 -14.06
CA ILE A 271 -16.28 11.40 -14.49
C ILE A 271 -17.56 11.54 -15.33
N LEU A 272 -18.53 12.34 -14.89
CA LEU A 272 -19.78 12.57 -15.61
C LEU A 272 -19.52 13.18 -16.99
N ARG A 273 -18.67 14.21 -17.07
CA ARG A 273 -18.29 14.84 -18.36
C ARG A 273 -17.67 13.82 -19.32
N LYS A 274 -16.76 12.98 -18.85
CA LYS A 274 -16.13 11.91 -19.66
C LYS A 274 -17.14 10.86 -20.13
N LYS A 275 -18.17 10.55 -19.33
CA LYS A 275 -19.24 9.60 -19.71
C LYS A 275 -20.24 10.20 -20.72
N LEU A 276 -20.44 11.52 -20.70
CA LEU A 276 -21.38 12.19 -21.59
C LEU A 276 -20.75 12.54 -22.96
N HIS A 277 -19.42 12.55 -23.05
CA HIS A 277 -18.67 12.81 -24.30
C HIS A 277 -18.17 11.53 -24.98
N LEU A 278 -18.54 10.35 -24.49
CA LEU A 278 -18.36 9.03 -25.11
C LEU A 278 -19.68 8.53 -25.69
#